data_4fddb49cfa40ec6560368e52f365dc07
#
_entry.id   4fddb49cfa40ec6560368e52f365dc07
#
_cell.length_a   1.000
_cell.length_b   1.000
_cell.length_c   1.000
_cell.angle_alpha   90.00
_cell.angle_beta   90.00
_cell.angle_gamma   90.00
#
_symmetry.space_group_name_H-M   'P 1'
#
loop_
_entity.id
_entity.type
_entity.pdbx_description
1 polymer ?
#
loop_
_entity_poly.entity_id
_entity_poly.type
_entity_poly.pdbx_seq_one_letter_code
_entity_poly.pdbx_strand_id
1 'polypeptide(L)'
;QEYPILSRTMAGKPMIYLDNAATSQTPKCVVQGIEEMYYNHKANVHRGVHTLSQEATDLVEQSRETVRRYINAASIQEVIFTRGTTEGLNLVAASFGPLALSEDKCLVLTEMEHHANIVPWQLLQSRLKFDIEVVRILPDGSLDMEQFHNILATRRVGIVSVCHASNVLGTINPIAEIASAAHAAGAYIVVDGAQAV
;
A
#
# COMPACT_ATOMS: atom_id res chain seq x y z
N GLN A 1 -20.42 10.27 -19.00
CA GLN A 1 -19.44 9.19 -18.90
C GLN A 1 -18.42 9.51 -17.82
N GLU A 2 -18.23 8.60 -16.87
CA GLU A 2 -17.40 8.85 -15.67
C GLU A 2 -15.91 9.01 -16.04
N TYR A 3 -15.46 8.26 -17.05
CA TYR A 3 -14.08 8.28 -17.55
C TYR A 3 -14.05 8.79 -19.00
N PRO A 4 -13.97 10.11 -19.23
CA PRO A 4 -14.04 10.68 -20.58
C PRO A 4 -12.94 10.21 -21.53
N ILE A 5 -11.75 9.93 -21.01
CA ILE A 5 -10.61 9.44 -21.80
C ILE A 5 -10.91 8.12 -22.52
N LEU A 6 -11.74 7.25 -21.94
CA LEU A 6 -12.10 5.95 -22.54
C LEU A 6 -13.02 6.06 -23.75
N SER A 7 -13.55 7.26 -24.05
CA SER A 7 -14.33 7.50 -25.28
C SER A 7 -13.48 7.86 -26.48
N ARG A 8 -12.16 7.96 -26.34
CA ARG A 8 -11.25 8.24 -27.45
C ARG A 8 -11.17 7.09 -28.44
N THR A 9 -10.89 7.43 -29.68
CA THR A 9 -10.54 6.47 -30.73
C THR A 9 -9.04 6.47 -30.98
N MET A 10 -8.47 5.31 -31.22
CA MET A 10 -7.07 5.09 -31.55
C MET A 10 -7.01 4.42 -32.92
N ALA A 11 -6.37 5.08 -33.90
CA ALA A 11 -6.32 4.61 -35.29
C ALA A 11 -7.71 4.24 -35.87
N GLY A 12 -8.74 5.05 -35.58
CA GLY A 12 -10.11 4.86 -36.06
C GLY A 12 -10.92 3.77 -35.35
N LYS A 13 -10.39 3.16 -34.26
CA LYS A 13 -11.09 2.13 -33.48
C LYS A 13 -11.31 2.64 -32.06
N PRO A 14 -12.36 2.18 -31.35
CA PRO A 14 -12.56 2.45 -29.93
C PRO A 14 -11.32 2.05 -29.13
N MET A 15 -10.92 2.90 -28.19
CA MET A 15 -9.80 2.59 -27.28
C MET A 15 -10.19 1.48 -26.32
N ILE A 16 -9.33 0.48 -26.19
CA ILE A 16 -9.38 -0.55 -25.13
C ILE A 16 -8.18 -0.31 -24.22
N TYR A 17 -8.44 -0.03 -22.93
CA TYR A 17 -7.40 0.21 -21.94
C TYR A 17 -7.38 -0.92 -20.90
N LEU A 18 -6.27 -1.66 -20.84
CA LEU A 18 -6.10 -2.84 -19.99
C LEU A 18 -4.89 -2.73 -19.05
N ASP A 19 -4.31 -1.52 -18.93
CA ASP A 19 -3.10 -1.28 -18.14
C ASP A 19 -3.39 -0.56 -16.82
N ASN A 20 -4.49 -0.93 -16.15
CA ASN A 20 -4.87 -0.31 -14.87
C ASN A 20 -3.91 -0.67 -13.72
N ALA A 21 -3.19 -1.79 -13.81
CA ALA A 21 -2.19 -2.18 -12.82
C ALA A 21 -1.02 -1.17 -12.77
N ALA A 22 -0.67 -0.57 -13.91
CA ALA A 22 0.34 0.48 -13.98
C ALA A 22 -0.24 1.86 -13.65
N THR A 23 -1.42 2.20 -14.20
CA THR A 23 -2.08 3.50 -14.00
C THR A 23 -3.58 3.39 -14.22
N SER A 24 -4.36 3.69 -13.20
CA SER A 24 -5.82 3.83 -13.32
C SER A 24 -6.19 5.18 -13.96
N GLN A 25 -7.23 5.18 -14.80
CA GLN A 25 -7.75 6.41 -15.38
C GLN A 25 -8.48 7.26 -14.32
N THR A 26 -8.37 8.58 -14.44
CA THR A 26 -8.96 9.51 -13.46
C THR A 26 -10.43 9.75 -13.78
N PRO A 27 -11.36 9.52 -12.83
CA PRO A 27 -12.76 9.84 -13.00
C PRO A 27 -13.00 11.35 -13.10
N LYS A 28 -14.06 11.75 -13.82
CA LYS A 28 -14.44 13.16 -13.97
C LYS A 28 -14.66 13.85 -12.64
N CYS A 29 -15.31 13.20 -11.68
CA CYS A 29 -15.59 13.77 -10.36
C CYS A 29 -14.30 14.12 -9.60
N VAL A 30 -13.21 13.35 -9.76
CA VAL A 30 -11.92 13.65 -9.14
C VAL A 30 -11.30 14.91 -9.76
N VAL A 31 -11.32 15.05 -11.09
CA VAL A 31 -10.81 16.25 -11.76
C VAL A 31 -11.60 17.48 -11.31
N GLN A 32 -12.93 17.39 -11.28
CA GLN A 32 -13.80 18.48 -10.81
C GLN A 32 -13.55 18.83 -9.35
N GLY A 33 -13.32 17.86 -8.48
CA GLY A 33 -12.97 18.10 -7.08
C GLY A 33 -11.62 18.82 -6.92
N ILE A 34 -10.64 18.51 -7.77
CA ILE A 34 -9.36 19.22 -7.79
C ILE A 34 -9.54 20.67 -8.26
N GLU A 35 -10.31 20.92 -9.31
CA GLU A 35 -10.63 22.26 -9.80
C GLU A 35 -11.31 23.08 -8.71
N GLU A 36 -12.35 22.53 -8.06
CA GLU A 36 -13.09 23.17 -6.97
C GLU A 36 -12.16 23.54 -5.81
N MET A 37 -11.29 22.61 -5.40
CA MET A 37 -10.30 22.85 -4.35
C MET A 37 -9.37 24.02 -4.71
N TYR A 38 -8.86 24.09 -5.93
CA TYR A 38 -7.94 25.13 -6.35
C TYR A 38 -8.60 26.50 -6.51
N TYR A 39 -9.82 26.55 -7.03
CA TYR A 39 -10.51 27.81 -7.29
C TYR A 39 -11.16 28.40 -6.05
N ASN A 40 -11.70 27.57 -5.15
CA ASN A 40 -12.57 28.05 -4.09
C ASN A 40 -12.06 27.79 -2.66
N HIS A 41 -11.15 26.80 -2.45
CA HIS A 41 -10.79 26.36 -1.09
C HIS A 41 -9.29 26.34 -0.81
N LYS A 42 -8.44 26.77 -1.75
CA LYS A 42 -6.99 26.68 -1.58
C LYS A 42 -6.49 27.65 -0.50
N ALA A 43 -6.15 27.10 0.67
CA ALA A 43 -5.54 27.83 1.77
C ALA A 43 -4.55 26.95 2.54
N ASN A 44 -3.85 27.57 3.52
CA ASN A 44 -2.96 26.85 4.41
C ASN A 44 -3.77 26.01 5.41
N VAL A 45 -3.56 24.70 5.40
CA VAL A 45 -4.24 23.74 6.27
C VAL A 45 -3.66 23.79 7.69
N HIS A 46 -4.49 23.71 8.72
CA HIS A 46 -4.16 23.64 10.17
C HIS A 46 -3.47 24.86 10.80
N ARG A 47 -3.12 25.89 10.05
CA ARG A 47 -2.30 27.02 10.59
C ARG A 47 -2.90 28.38 10.38
N GLY A 48 -3.96 28.53 9.62
CA GLY A 48 -4.61 29.81 9.39
C GLY A 48 -5.77 30.05 10.36
N VAL A 49 -5.98 31.32 10.72
CA VAL A 49 -7.06 31.76 11.64
C VAL A 49 -8.26 32.38 10.89
N HIS A 50 -8.26 32.32 9.56
CA HIS A 50 -9.32 32.86 8.71
C HIS A 50 -10.21 31.74 8.14
N THR A 51 -11.42 32.09 7.73
CA THR A 51 -12.47 31.17 7.27
C THR A 51 -11.96 30.20 6.19
N LEU A 52 -11.29 30.69 5.15
CA LEU A 52 -10.80 29.85 4.06
C LEU A 52 -9.81 28.76 4.53
N SER A 53 -8.97 29.07 5.53
CA SER A 53 -8.07 28.07 6.13
C SER A 53 -8.83 27.03 6.94
N GLN A 54 -9.92 27.41 7.61
CA GLN A 54 -10.77 26.47 8.32
C GLN A 54 -11.47 25.53 7.32
N GLU A 55 -12.06 26.07 6.24
CA GLU A 55 -12.68 25.26 5.19
C GLU A 55 -11.72 24.26 4.57
N ALA A 56 -10.50 24.70 4.23
CA ALA A 56 -9.46 23.81 3.69
C ALA A 56 -9.06 22.71 4.69
N THR A 57 -8.99 23.03 5.98
CA THR A 57 -8.71 22.06 7.06
C THR A 57 -9.84 21.04 7.18
N ASP A 58 -11.09 21.50 7.19
CA ASP A 58 -12.27 20.64 7.29
C ASP A 58 -12.34 19.64 6.11
N LEU A 59 -12.01 20.09 4.89
CA LEU A 59 -11.95 19.22 3.71
C LEU A 59 -10.89 18.11 3.84
N VAL A 60 -9.72 18.44 4.35
CA VAL A 60 -8.65 17.44 4.58
C VAL A 60 -9.06 16.44 5.65
N GLU A 61 -9.63 16.90 6.78
CA GLU A 61 -10.04 16.00 7.86
C GLU A 61 -11.25 15.14 7.45
N GLN A 62 -12.21 15.66 6.68
CA GLN A 62 -13.30 14.87 6.11
C GLN A 62 -12.79 13.80 5.14
N SER A 63 -11.79 14.13 4.32
CA SER A 63 -11.14 13.16 3.42
C SER A 63 -10.47 12.05 4.21
N ARG A 64 -9.75 12.38 5.29
CA ARG A 64 -9.11 11.43 6.20
C ARG A 64 -10.13 10.51 6.87
N GLU A 65 -11.23 11.06 7.36
CA GLU A 65 -12.32 10.28 7.96
C GLU A 65 -12.99 9.35 6.93
N THR A 66 -13.16 9.79 5.68
CA THR A 66 -13.69 8.96 4.60
C THR A 66 -12.77 7.75 4.34
N VAL A 67 -11.46 7.97 4.24
CA VAL A 67 -10.48 6.88 4.09
C VAL A 67 -10.48 5.97 5.31
N ARG A 68 -10.49 6.54 6.54
CA ARG A 68 -10.56 5.75 7.77
C ARG A 68 -11.73 4.75 7.76
N ARG A 69 -12.93 5.21 7.37
CA ARG A 69 -14.11 4.35 7.28
C ARG A 69 -13.95 3.28 6.20
N TYR A 70 -13.42 3.67 5.05
CA TYR A 70 -13.25 2.77 3.92
C TYR A 70 -12.30 1.60 4.24
N ILE A 71 -11.16 1.88 4.89
CA ILE A 71 -10.18 0.85 5.27
C ILE A 71 -10.48 0.23 6.65
N ASN A 72 -11.59 0.62 7.30
CA ASN A 72 -11.98 0.16 8.64
C ASN A 72 -10.91 0.39 9.71
N ALA A 73 -10.17 1.51 9.63
CA ALA A 73 -9.22 1.88 10.66
C ALA A 73 -9.95 2.34 11.95
N ALA A 74 -9.39 2.05 13.11
CA ALA A 74 -10.00 2.38 14.40
C ALA A 74 -10.00 3.89 14.65
N SER A 75 -8.98 4.61 14.15
CA SER A 75 -8.77 6.03 14.41
C SER A 75 -8.24 6.76 13.17
N ILE A 76 -8.55 8.07 13.06
CA ILE A 76 -8.01 8.93 12.00
C ILE A 76 -6.48 9.07 12.08
N GLN A 77 -5.88 8.88 13.25
CA GLN A 77 -4.44 8.89 13.46
C GLN A 77 -3.73 7.70 12.76
N GLU A 78 -4.47 6.65 12.42
CA GLU A 78 -3.94 5.49 11.68
C GLU A 78 -3.90 5.75 10.17
N VAL A 79 -4.47 6.87 9.69
CA VAL A 79 -4.48 7.25 8.28
C VAL A 79 -3.40 8.27 7.99
N ILE A 80 -2.39 7.88 7.22
CA ILE A 80 -1.29 8.75 6.82
C ILE A 80 -1.31 8.88 5.29
N PHE A 81 -1.55 10.10 4.79
CA PHE A 81 -1.47 10.38 3.36
C PHE A 81 -0.01 10.48 2.90
N THR A 82 0.31 9.73 1.87
CA THR A 82 1.62 9.73 1.20
C THR A 82 1.43 9.98 -0.30
N ARG A 83 2.55 10.18 -1.04
CA ARG A 83 2.51 10.37 -2.49
C ARG A 83 2.32 9.06 -3.28
N GLY A 84 2.07 7.96 -2.59
CA GLY A 84 1.83 6.64 -3.16
C GLY A 84 2.42 5.53 -2.32
N THR A 85 2.13 4.27 -2.68
CA THR A 85 2.55 3.08 -1.96
C THR A 85 4.06 2.98 -1.79
N THR A 86 4.84 3.40 -2.79
CA THR A 86 6.31 3.43 -2.69
C THR A 86 6.79 4.29 -1.51
N GLU A 87 6.24 5.50 -1.33
CA GLU A 87 6.57 6.34 -0.19
C GLU A 87 6.10 5.72 1.12
N GLY A 88 4.89 5.14 1.14
CA GLY A 88 4.33 4.46 2.31
C GLY A 88 5.22 3.31 2.78
N LEU A 89 5.64 2.42 1.88
CA LEU A 89 6.52 1.29 2.21
C LEU A 89 7.91 1.75 2.66
N ASN A 90 8.49 2.77 2.02
CA ASN A 90 9.75 3.37 2.48
C ASN A 90 9.61 3.97 3.87
N LEU A 91 8.50 4.65 4.17
CA LEU A 91 8.22 5.22 5.49
C LEU A 91 8.16 4.12 6.54
N VAL A 92 7.42 3.04 6.28
CA VAL A 92 7.32 1.89 7.20
C VAL A 92 8.68 1.24 7.40
N ALA A 93 9.42 0.95 6.33
CA ALA A 93 10.74 0.34 6.43
C ALA A 93 11.72 1.20 7.24
N ALA A 94 11.74 2.53 7.00
CA ALA A 94 12.67 3.43 7.66
C ALA A 94 12.32 3.72 9.13
N SER A 95 11.02 3.79 9.48
CA SER A 95 10.57 4.17 10.82
C SER A 95 10.27 2.98 11.72
N PHE A 96 9.54 1.99 11.21
CA PHE A 96 9.08 0.84 11.98
C PHE A 96 10.04 -0.36 11.87
N GLY A 97 10.69 -0.55 10.71
CA GLY A 97 11.64 -1.65 10.50
C GLY A 97 12.68 -1.79 11.62
N PRO A 98 13.37 -0.71 12.04
CA PRO A 98 14.35 -0.77 13.13
C PRO A 98 13.80 -1.18 14.51
N LEU A 99 12.50 -1.07 14.72
CA LEU A 99 11.84 -1.46 15.97
C LEU A 99 11.48 -2.95 15.98
N ALA A 100 11.23 -3.53 14.81
CA ALA A 100 10.70 -4.89 14.67
C ALA A 100 11.73 -5.90 14.16
N LEU A 101 12.81 -5.46 13.49
CA LEU A 101 13.85 -6.29 12.90
C LEU A 101 15.18 -6.15 13.65
N SER A 102 15.92 -7.23 13.75
CA SER A 102 17.23 -7.29 14.42
C SER A 102 18.00 -8.52 13.92
N GLU A 103 19.23 -8.72 14.39
CA GLU A 103 20.07 -9.86 13.99
C GLU A 103 19.42 -11.23 14.28
N ASP A 104 18.52 -11.30 15.29
CA ASP A 104 17.79 -12.50 15.68
C ASP A 104 16.33 -12.52 15.18
N LYS A 105 15.87 -11.50 14.43
CA LYS A 105 14.52 -11.39 13.88
C LYS A 105 14.58 -11.11 12.39
N CYS A 106 14.05 -12.02 11.58
CA CYS A 106 14.04 -11.88 10.12
C CYS A 106 12.80 -11.13 9.61
N LEU A 107 12.93 -10.65 8.36
CA LEU A 107 11.84 -10.20 7.51
C LEU A 107 11.41 -11.36 6.60
N VAL A 108 10.11 -11.56 6.41
CA VAL A 108 9.55 -12.44 5.38
C VAL A 108 8.99 -11.60 4.25
N LEU A 109 9.43 -11.87 3.03
CA LEU A 109 8.89 -11.36 1.76
C LEU A 109 8.34 -12.52 0.94
N THR A 110 7.76 -12.20 -0.22
CA THR A 110 7.41 -13.21 -1.23
C THR A 110 8.12 -12.91 -2.55
N GLU A 111 8.24 -13.92 -3.42
CA GLU A 111 8.73 -13.72 -4.79
C GLU A 111 7.80 -12.86 -5.64
N MET A 112 6.58 -12.59 -5.15
CA MET A 112 5.51 -11.87 -5.85
C MET A 112 5.60 -10.34 -5.65
N GLU A 113 6.51 -9.86 -4.80
CA GLU A 113 6.54 -8.47 -4.38
C GLU A 113 6.94 -7.50 -5.50
N HIS A 114 6.29 -6.36 -5.54
CA HIS A 114 6.76 -5.23 -6.32
C HIS A 114 8.07 -4.68 -5.72
N HIS A 115 8.94 -4.11 -6.54
CA HIS A 115 10.22 -3.52 -6.09
C HIS A 115 10.05 -2.51 -4.94
N ALA A 116 8.93 -1.80 -4.89
CA ALA A 116 8.62 -0.87 -3.80
C ALA A 116 8.54 -1.57 -2.43
N ASN A 117 8.22 -2.88 -2.41
CA ASN A 117 8.17 -3.70 -1.20
C ASN A 117 9.40 -4.63 -1.05
N ILE A 118 10.43 -4.46 -1.83
CA ILE A 118 11.70 -5.19 -1.73
C ILE A 118 12.84 -4.25 -1.36
N VAL A 119 13.05 -3.22 -2.19
CA VAL A 119 14.22 -2.34 -2.12
C VAL A 119 14.35 -1.61 -0.79
N PRO A 120 13.30 -1.05 -0.18
CA PRO A 120 13.42 -0.38 1.12
C PRO A 120 13.95 -1.29 2.23
N TRP A 121 13.55 -2.56 2.22
CA TRP A 121 14.01 -3.56 3.18
C TRP A 121 15.47 -3.96 2.95
N GLN A 122 15.91 -4.09 1.69
CA GLN A 122 17.31 -4.33 1.36
C GLN A 122 18.21 -3.15 1.78
N LEU A 123 17.73 -1.91 1.59
CA LEU A 123 18.42 -0.71 2.06
C LEU A 123 18.50 -0.66 3.59
N LEU A 124 17.45 -1.09 4.29
CA LEU A 124 17.48 -1.20 5.74
C LEU A 124 18.44 -2.31 6.17
N GLN A 125 18.43 -3.48 5.52
CA GLN A 125 19.32 -4.60 5.80
C GLN A 125 20.82 -4.22 5.68
N SER A 126 21.15 -3.30 4.76
CA SER A 126 22.53 -2.82 4.64
C SER A 126 23.03 -2.02 5.86
N ARG A 127 22.11 -1.55 6.71
CA ARG A 127 22.39 -0.74 7.90
C ARG A 127 22.10 -1.47 9.21
N LEU A 128 21.10 -2.34 9.18
CA LEU A 128 20.65 -3.13 10.31
C LEU A 128 20.73 -4.61 9.93
N LYS A 129 21.54 -5.36 10.64
CA LYS A 129 21.71 -6.79 10.35
C LYS A 129 20.43 -7.56 10.69
N PHE A 130 19.83 -8.17 9.69
CA PHE A 130 18.74 -9.13 9.79
C PHE A 130 18.67 -9.97 8.53
N ASP A 131 18.08 -11.16 8.61
CA ASP A 131 17.87 -12.03 7.46
C ASP A 131 16.57 -11.68 6.73
N ILE A 132 16.54 -11.92 5.41
CA ILE A 132 15.32 -11.85 4.60
C ILE A 132 15.03 -13.28 4.12
N GLU A 133 13.89 -13.81 4.53
CA GLU A 133 13.33 -15.06 4.04
C GLU A 133 12.34 -14.76 2.91
N VAL A 134 12.33 -15.58 1.86
CA VAL A 134 11.48 -15.37 0.70
C VAL A 134 10.60 -16.59 0.46
N VAL A 135 9.27 -16.37 0.49
CA VAL A 135 8.27 -17.40 0.17
C VAL A 135 8.14 -17.51 -1.34
N ARG A 136 8.26 -18.71 -1.86
CA ARG A 136 8.22 -18.99 -3.30
C ARG A 136 6.81 -18.91 -3.87
N ILE A 137 6.76 -18.77 -5.19
CA ILE A 137 5.55 -18.90 -6.00
C ILE A 137 5.48 -20.33 -6.54
N LEU A 138 4.32 -20.97 -6.40
CA LEU A 138 4.05 -22.28 -6.99
C LEU A 138 3.76 -22.17 -8.50
N PRO A 139 3.83 -23.29 -9.26
CA PRO A 139 3.59 -23.26 -10.72
C PRO A 139 2.20 -22.76 -11.13
N ASP A 140 1.23 -22.79 -10.24
CA ASP A 140 -0.14 -22.26 -10.46
C ASP A 140 -0.25 -20.76 -10.17
N GLY A 141 0.85 -20.11 -9.75
CA GLY A 141 0.91 -18.69 -9.41
C GLY A 141 0.47 -18.35 -7.99
N SER A 142 0.17 -19.33 -7.15
CA SER A 142 -0.12 -19.12 -5.72
C SER A 142 1.17 -19.08 -4.88
N LEU A 143 1.09 -18.58 -3.64
CA LEU A 143 2.20 -18.65 -2.69
C LEU A 143 2.34 -20.06 -2.10
N ASP A 144 3.57 -20.50 -1.87
CA ASP A 144 3.90 -21.71 -1.12
C ASP A 144 3.59 -21.50 0.37
N MET A 145 2.33 -21.72 0.74
CA MET A 145 1.88 -21.52 2.13
C MET A 145 2.49 -22.55 3.09
N GLU A 146 2.88 -23.73 2.62
CA GLU A 146 3.60 -24.71 3.43
C GLU A 146 4.99 -24.16 3.82
N GLN A 147 5.72 -23.60 2.85
CA GLN A 147 6.99 -22.92 3.12
C GLN A 147 6.80 -21.73 4.07
N PHE A 148 5.75 -20.93 3.86
CA PHE A 148 5.44 -19.79 4.74
C PHE A 148 5.26 -20.23 6.20
N HIS A 149 4.43 -21.24 6.46
CA HIS A 149 4.22 -21.78 7.80
C HIS A 149 5.48 -22.39 8.39
N ASN A 150 6.30 -23.07 7.59
CA ASN A 150 7.59 -23.61 8.04
C ASN A 150 8.55 -22.50 8.46
N ILE A 151 8.63 -21.39 7.72
CA ILE A 151 9.45 -20.22 8.11
C ILE A 151 8.97 -19.68 9.47
N LEU A 152 7.67 -19.48 9.66
CA LEU A 152 7.12 -19.00 10.93
C LEU A 152 7.39 -19.94 12.11
N ALA A 153 7.46 -21.25 11.85
CA ALA A 153 7.71 -22.27 12.88
C ALA A 153 9.20 -22.38 13.25
N THR A 154 10.11 -22.09 12.31
CA THR A 154 11.56 -22.35 12.47
C THR A 154 12.40 -21.09 12.65
N ARG A 155 11.87 -19.92 12.29
CA ARG A 155 12.55 -18.62 12.37
C ARG A 155 11.82 -17.68 13.32
N ARG A 156 12.57 -16.77 13.90
CA ARG A 156 12.01 -15.67 14.68
C ARG A 156 11.67 -14.52 13.73
N VAL A 157 10.42 -14.45 13.29
CA VAL A 157 9.99 -13.45 12.32
C VAL A 157 9.60 -12.16 13.04
N GLY A 158 10.13 -11.02 12.59
CA GLY A 158 9.77 -9.69 13.09
C GLY A 158 8.67 -9.04 12.26
N ILE A 159 8.79 -9.13 10.93
CA ILE A 159 7.82 -8.57 9.97
C ILE A 159 7.57 -9.58 8.86
N VAL A 160 6.31 -9.74 8.46
CA VAL A 160 5.88 -10.31 7.17
C VAL A 160 5.43 -9.15 6.30
N SER A 161 6.03 -8.94 5.12
CA SER A 161 5.62 -7.92 4.17
C SER A 161 5.19 -8.56 2.86
N VAL A 162 3.93 -8.39 2.48
CA VAL A 162 3.29 -9.16 1.40
C VAL A 162 2.35 -8.29 0.58
N CYS A 163 2.34 -8.45 -0.76
CA CYS A 163 1.34 -7.82 -1.61
C CYS A 163 -0.02 -8.52 -1.47
N HIS A 164 -1.10 -7.74 -1.44
CA HIS A 164 -2.45 -8.31 -1.43
C HIS A 164 -2.82 -8.91 -2.78
N ALA A 165 -2.59 -8.17 -3.85
CA ALA A 165 -2.78 -8.64 -5.22
C ALA A 165 -1.55 -8.33 -6.06
N SER A 166 -1.06 -9.32 -6.82
CA SER A 166 0.10 -9.14 -7.67
C SER A 166 -0.23 -8.29 -8.90
N ASN A 167 0.56 -7.25 -9.13
CA ASN A 167 0.46 -6.43 -10.35
C ASN A 167 0.92 -7.17 -11.62
N VAL A 168 1.61 -8.30 -11.48
CA VAL A 168 2.13 -9.10 -12.60
C VAL A 168 1.25 -10.32 -12.87
N LEU A 169 0.94 -11.10 -11.83
CA LEU A 169 0.22 -12.38 -11.94
C LEU A 169 -1.30 -12.22 -11.81
N GLY A 170 -1.76 -11.15 -11.13
CA GLY A 170 -3.17 -10.99 -10.77
C GLY A 170 -3.62 -11.90 -9.62
N THR A 171 -2.72 -12.70 -9.06
CA THR A 171 -2.99 -13.55 -7.90
C THR A 171 -3.37 -12.70 -6.71
N ILE A 172 -4.47 -13.06 -6.03
CA ILE A 172 -4.92 -12.47 -4.77
C ILE A 172 -4.47 -13.38 -3.64
N ASN A 173 -3.61 -12.86 -2.78
CA ASN A 173 -3.04 -13.61 -1.66
C ASN A 173 -4.03 -13.73 -0.49
N PRO A 174 -3.99 -14.82 0.30
CA PRO A 174 -4.88 -15.04 1.45
C PRO A 174 -4.46 -14.22 2.67
N ILE A 175 -4.60 -12.88 2.59
CA ILE A 175 -4.07 -11.94 3.59
C ILE A 175 -4.59 -12.22 5.00
N ALA A 176 -5.86 -12.61 5.15
CA ALA A 176 -6.43 -12.91 6.47
C ALA A 176 -5.73 -14.11 7.13
N GLU A 177 -5.41 -15.15 6.36
CA GLU A 177 -4.66 -16.32 6.85
C GLU A 177 -3.21 -15.95 7.18
N ILE A 178 -2.54 -15.24 6.27
CA ILE A 178 -1.15 -14.77 6.47
C ILE A 178 -1.06 -13.89 7.72
N ALA A 179 -1.99 -12.94 7.88
CA ALA A 179 -2.03 -12.04 9.04
C ALA A 179 -2.24 -12.82 10.36
N SER A 180 -3.19 -13.76 10.36
CA SER A 180 -3.46 -14.60 11.53
C SER A 180 -2.23 -15.41 11.94
N ALA A 181 -1.57 -16.06 10.98
CA ALA A 181 -0.37 -16.85 11.24
C ALA A 181 0.82 -15.98 11.70
N ALA A 182 1.04 -14.83 11.05
CA ALA A 182 2.08 -13.88 11.44
C ALA A 182 1.88 -13.39 12.89
N HIS A 183 0.66 -12.98 13.25
CA HIS A 183 0.33 -12.52 14.60
C HIS A 183 0.49 -13.65 15.63
N ALA A 184 0.09 -14.88 15.31
CA ALA A 184 0.27 -16.03 16.19
C ALA A 184 1.77 -16.33 16.46
N ALA A 185 2.65 -16.03 15.49
CA ALA A 185 4.10 -16.12 15.62
C ALA A 185 4.73 -14.88 16.31
N GLY A 186 3.94 -13.87 16.68
CA GLY A 186 4.42 -12.63 17.28
C GLY A 186 5.07 -11.66 16.29
N ALA A 187 4.83 -11.85 14.99
CA ALA A 187 5.30 -10.97 13.92
C ALA A 187 4.26 -9.89 13.57
N TYR A 188 4.75 -8.76 13.08
CA TYR A 188 3.90 -7.75 12.44
C TYR A 188 3.67 -8.10 10.97
N ILE A 189 2.56 -7.60 10.42
CA ILE A 189 2.28 -7.72 8.99
C ILE A 189 2.23 -6.34 8.34
N VAL A 190 2.85 -6.22 7.17
CA VAL A 190 2.78 -5.07 6.26
C VAL A 190 2.14 -5.57 4.97
N VAL A 191 1.02 -4.99 4.58
CA VAL A 191 0.30 -5.38 3.37
C VAL A 191 0.44 -4.29 2.32
N ASP A 192 1.07 -4.61 1.19
CA ASP A 192 1.04 -3.78 0.00
C ASP A 192 -0.32 -3.94 -0.69
N GLY A 193 -1.20 -2.97 -0.49
CA GLY A 193 -2.54 -2.94 -1.06
C GLY A 193 -2.66 -2.15 -2.37
N ALA A 194 -1.56 -1.82 -3.06
CA ALA A 194 -1.57 -0.95 -4.24
C ALA A 194 -2.55 -1.39 -5.35
N GLN A 195 -2.82 -2.69 -5.46
CA GLN A 195 -3.73 -3.28 -6.45
C GLN A 195 -5.07 -3.74 -5.85
N ALA A 196 -5.34 -3.48 -4.56
CA ALA A 196 -6.45 -4.11 -3.85
C ALA A 196 -7.34 -3.12 -3.07
N VAL A 197 -7.04 -1.81 -3.10
CA VAL A 197 -7.78 -0.75 -2.39
C VAL A 197 -8.45 0.21 -3.37
#